data_1959a4c704eeb9140f7a099cab4f7bca
#
_entry.id   1959a4c704eeb9140f7a099cab4f7bca
#
_cell.length_a   1.000
_cell.length_b   1.000
_cell.length_c   1.000
_cell.angle_alpha   90.00
_cell.angle_beta   90.00
_cell.angle_gamma   90.00
#
_symmetry.space_group_name_H-M   'P 1'
#
loop_
_entity.id
_entity.type
_entity.pdbx_description
1 polymer ?
#
loop_
_entity_poly.entity_id
_entity_poly.type
_entity_poly.pdbx_seq_one_letter_code
_entity_poly.pdbx_strand_id
1 'polypeptide(L)'
;MIRGSEGKLLAVVALGATLSGCGGDWQNWFETEKVTPAVLTQPDSASQLTDYISRATSAGKRVRMTGNGHAMSDIAITNEVLFTPDKLNQPLNLDRSRLKNPSDPGLVRVESGIKIADLNTYLDAHGRALFNMGGYDGQTLAGIMSTATHGSGLGFGPVTDSVASLQMVVDGGKMVQIEPSNGITNPATFNGRLEENSGIAVQLIQDDDAFNAARVGIGSLGVIYSVTLNTDQKFWLREVRHEIKWSELKKPGGYLDRVIHGLPVYGDGQPSPEHWELQYTPYADANGDHTFLITDRYHSYTPLPEQPSSERGQPGTDFASGLVALLGQPLAGILDTFPELAKPVLETTLNAEIDDNYTNVSYKVFNIGVVNDTPALAVETAFTLDQVSAAIERCFTISDAAMSQGIPQTGPIAIRFVKQSSALIAMQNGHNTAFMEIIELRAGKNAKKLLGMHQTAYRQEFNARPHWGLDLNSLTSEAQARALYPDTWDRWKTQYRRFNVSGTFDGKVTDRLGISVRPR
;
A
#
# COMPACT_ATOMS: atom_id res chain seq x y z
N MET A 1 -47.86 15.94 19.13
CA MET A 1 -47.02 15.71 17.96
C MET A 1 -45.70 15.06 18.40
N ILE A 2 -45.72 13.75 18.64
CA ILE A 2 -44.53 12.94 18.95
C ILE A 2 -44.68 11.65 18.11
N ARG A 3 -44.20 11.71 16.85
CA ARG A 3 -44.18 10.54 15.92
C ARG A 3 -42.92 10.50 15.05
N GLY A 4 -41.80 11.03 15.52
CA GLY A 4 -40.57 11.09 14.73
C GLY A 4 -39.34 10.38 15.32
N SER A 5 -39.35 9.97 16.58
CA SER A 5 -38.20 9.35 17.24
C SER A 5 -38.24 7.81 17.31
N GLU A 6 -39.42 7.24 17.34
CA GLU A 6 -39.56 5.78 17.51
C GLU A 6 -39.15 4.96 16.29
N GLY A 7 -39.36 5.51 15.06
CA GLY A 7 -38.97 4.80 13.84
C GLY A 7 -37.43 4.71 13.62
N LYS A 8 -36.69 5.72 14.10
CA LYS A 8 -35.22 5.70 13.99
C LYS A 8 -34.58 4.76 15.02
N LEU A 9 -35.19 4.69 16.22
CA LEU A 9 -34.69 3.80 17.27
C LEU A 9 -34.95 2.31 16.90
N LEU A 10 -36.10 2.02 16.29
CA LEU A 10 -36.42 0.66 15.79
C LEU A 10 -35.52 0.21 14.65
N ALA A 11 -35.13 1.11 13.74
CA ALA A 11 -34.19 0.80 12.66
C ALA A 11 -32.76 0.51 13.18
N VAL A 12 -32.32 1.23 14.22
CA VAL A 12 -31.00 1.01 14.85
C VAL A 12 -30.99 -0.31 15.63
N VAL A 13 -32.08 -0.65 16.32
CA VAL A 13 -32.22 -1.92 17.05
C VAL A 13 -32.33 -3.09 16.06
N ALA A 14 -33.00 -2.91 14.92
CA ALA A 14 -33.09 -3.94 13.88
C ALA A 14 -31.72 -4.19 13.21
N LEU A 15 -30.91 -3.15 12.99
CA LEU A 15 -29.54 -3.30 12.46
C LEU A 15 -28.64 -4.06 13.45
N GLY A 16 -28.73 -3.75 14.73
CA GLY A 16 -27.99 -4.45 15.79
C GLY A 16 -28.45 -5.89 16.04
N ALA A 17 -29.76 -6.15 15.89
CA ALA A 17 -30.32 -7.49 16.13
C ALA A 17 -30.11 -8.47 14.98
N THR A 18 -29.89 -7.98 13.74
CA THR A 18 -29.65 -8.84 12.55
C THR A 18 -28.16 -8.98 12.22
N LEU A 19 -27.32 -8.11 12.74
CA LEU A 19 -25.88 -8.20 12.67
C LEU A 19 -25.41 -8.89 13.95
N SER A 20 -25.52 -10.21 14.02
CA SER A 20 -25.00 -11.02 15.12
C SER A 20 -23.47 -11.08 15.11
N GLY A 21 -22.84 -9.92 15.11
CA GLY A 21 -21.46 -9.72 15.47
C GLY A 21 -21.43 -9.18 16.90
N CYS A 22 -20.96 -9.94 17.87
CA CYS A 22 -20.64 -9.40 19.18
C CYS A 22 -19.72 -8.19 18.95
N GLY A 23 -20.08 -7.04 19.56
CA GLY A 23 -19.18 -5.89 19.59
C GLY A 23 -17.81 -6.35 20.11
N GLY A 24 -16.86 -6.52 19.21
CA GLY A 24 -15.49 -6.92 19.51
C GLY A 24 -14.57 -5.75 19.24
N ASP A 25 -13.44 -5.73 19.94
CA ASP A 25 -12.36 -4.81 19.61
C ASP A 25 -11.71 -5.21 18.31
N TRP A 26 -11.40 -4.23 17.48
CA TRP A 26 -10.51 -4.38 16.34
C TRP A 26 -9.25 -3.54 16.56
N GLN A 27 -8.12 -4.08 16.17
CA GLN A 27 -6.82 -3.43 16.27
C GLN A 27 -6.03 -3.70 14.99
N ASN A 28 -5.29 -2.71 14.50
CA ASN A 28 -4.40 -2.91 13.37
C ASN A 28 -3.15 -3.71 13.78
N TRP A 29 -2.43 -4.24 12.79
CA TRP A 29 -1.23 -5.07 13.00
C TRP A 29 -0.15 -4.37 13.84
N PHE A 30 0.06 -3.08 13.60
CA PHE A 30 1.09 -2.29 14.28
C PHE A 30 0.65 -1.77 15.66
N GLU A 31 -0.57 -2.08 16.12
CA GLU A 31 -1.15 -1.62 17.39
C GLU A 31 -1.16 -0.08 17.54
N THR A 32 -1.13 0.63 16.42
CA THR A 32 -1.23 2.10 16.41
C THR A 32 -2.67 2.59 16.47
N GLU A 33 -3.60 1.77 16.00
CA GLU A 33 -5.03 2.08 15.96
C GLU A 33 -5.85 0.94 16.57
N LYS A 34 -6.73 1.32 17.49
CA LYS A 34 -7.71 0.42 18.12
C LYS A 34 -9.09 1.04 18.09
N VAL A 35 -10.13 0.24 17.84
CA VAL A 35 -11.51 0.68 17.85
C VAL A 35 -12.45 -0.42 18.33
N THR A 36 -13.52 -0.01 19.04
CA THR A 36 -14.66 -0.86 19.39
C THR A 36 -15.86 -0.38 18.58
N PRO A 37 -16.07 -0.91 17.34
CA PRO A 37 -17.18 -0.49 16.51
C PRO A 37 -18.51 -0.98 17.08
N ALA A 38 -19.59 -0.24 16.82
CA ALA A 38 -20.94 -0.66 17.20
C ALA A 38 -21.34 -1.97 16.50
N VAL A 39 -20.82 -2.21 15.31
CA VAL A 39 -20.98 -3.45 14.55
C VAL A 39 -19.64 -3.84 13.94
N LEU A 40 -19.16 -5.04 14.26
CA LEU A 40 -18.02 -5.70 13.61
C LEU A 40 -18.53 -6.97 12.93
N THR A 41 -18.36 -7.09 11.62
CA THR A 41 -18.86 -8.24 10.87
C THR A 41 -18.04 -8.56 9.62
N GLN A 42 -18.22 -9.78 9.10
CA GLN A 42 -17.50 -10.33 7.95
C GLN A 42 -18.53 -10.71 6.86
N PRO A 43 -18.82 -9.81 5.89
CA PRO A 43 -19.62 -10.18 4.74
C PRO A 43 -18.98 -11.34 3.99
N ASP A 44 -19.80 -12.34 3.61
CA ASP A 44 -19.35 -13.55 2.91
C ASP A 44 -19.81 -13.60 1.44
N SER A 45 -20.54 -12.59 1.00
CA SER A 45 -21.08 -12.52 -0.35
C SER A 45 -21.42 -11.10 -0.77
N ALA A 46 -21.49 -10.87 -2.08
CA ALA A 46 -21.97 -9.60 -2.63
C ALA A 46 -23.38 -9.24 -2.11
N SER A 47 -24.25 -10.22 -1.90
CA SER A 47 -25.61 -10.00 -1.39
C SER A 47 -25.60 -9.46 0.04
N GLN A 48 -24.82 -10.05 0.93
CA GLN A 48 -24.67 -9.53 2.29
C GLN A 48 -24.04 -8.13 2.28
N LEU A 49 -23.01 -7.92 1.46
CA LEU A 49 -22.34 -6.63 1.38
C LEU A 49 -23.29 -5.52 0.92
N THR A 50 -24.08 -5.75 -0.14
CA THR A 50 -25.09 -4.78 -0.62
C THR A 50 -26.18 -4.51 0.41
N ASP A 51 -26.67 -5.54 1.10
CA ASP A 51 -27.68 -5.40 2.15
C ASP A 51 -27.16 -4.61 3.35
N TYR A 52 -25.97 -4.95 3.85
CA TYR A 52 -25.38 -4.26 5.00
C TYR A 52 -25.12 -2.77 4.71
N ILE A 53 -24.60 -2.45 3.54
CA ILE A 53 -24.35 -1.05 3.14
C ILE A 53 -25.67 -0.31 2.96
N SER A 54 -26.69 -0.93 2.33
CA SER A 54 -28.02 -0.33 2.16
C SER A 54 -28.65 0.02 3.51
N ARG A 55 -28.60 -0.89 4.48
CA ARG A 55 -29.12 -0.67 5.84
C ARG A 55 -28.32 0.39 6.58
N ALA A 56 -27.00 0.37 6.49
CA ALA A 56 -26.14 1.37 7.11
C ALA A 56 -26.42 2.77 6.54
N THR A 57 -26.56 2.90 5.21
CA THR A 57 -26.94 4.14 4.55
C THR A 57 -28.28 4.65 5.07
N SER A 58 -29.30 3.77 5.08
CA SER A 58 -30.65 4.14 5.55
C SER A 58 -30.70 4.56 7.02
N ALA A 59 -29.83 3.94 7.84
CA ALA A 59 -29.69 4.28 9.26
C ALA A 59 -28.78 5.50 9.50
N GLY A 60 -28.21 6.10 8.46
CA GLY A 60 -27.26 7.20 8.56
C GLY A 60 -25.96 6.79 9.26
N LYS A 61 -25.51 5.54 9.11
CA LYS A 61 -24.30 5.00 9.70
C LYS A 61 -23.13 5.05 8.73
N ARG A 62 -21.94 5.25 9.29
CA ARG A 62 -20.68 5.13 8.54
C ARG A 62 -20.23 3.69 8.45
N VAL A 63 -19.66 3.35 7.30
CA VAL A 63 -19.13 2.02 6.99
C VAL A 63 -17.66 2.14 6.60
N ARG A 64 -16.83 1.27 7.15
CA ARG A 64 -15.47 1.06 6.66
C ARG A 64 -15.26 -0.44 6.47
N MET A 65 -14.45 -0.80 5.47
CA MET A 65 -13.88 -2.13 5.36
C MET A 65 -12.38 -2.05 5.57
N THR A 66 -11.87 -2.83 6.51
CA THR A 66 -10.42 -2.96 6.69
C THR A 66 -9.84 -3.86 5.60
N GLY A 67 -8.52 -3.84 5.43
CA GLY A 67 -7.78 -4.95 4.86
C GLY A 67 -7.30 -5.88 5.98
N ASN A 68 -6.09 -6.39 5.87
CA ASN A 68 -5.44 -7.17 6.93
C ASN A 68 -4.80 -6.30 8.04
N GLY A 69 -5.22 -5.04 8.16
CA GLY A 69 -4.81 -4.16 9.26
C GLY A 69 -3.40 -3.56 9.13
N HIS A 70 -2.82 -3.51 7.95
CA HIS A 70 -1.45 -2.97 7.75
C HIS A 70 -1.37 -1.46 7.52
N ALA A 71 -2.47 -0.71 7.57
CA ALA A 71 -2.40 0.74 7.63
C ALA A 71 -2.03 1.20 9.03
N MET A 72 -1.03 2.09 9.16
CA MET A 72 -0.56 2.62 10.45
C MET A 72 -1.38 3.80 10.96
N SER A 73 -2.27 4.34 10.13
CA SER A 73 -3.15 5.46 10.44
C SER A 73 -4.61 5.02 10.59
N ASP A 74 -5.44 5.97 11.00
CA ASP A 74 -6.87 5.82 11.20
C ASP A 74 -7.71 5.69 9.91
N ILE A 75 -7.07 5.49 8.76
CA ILE A 75 -7.69 5.47 7.43
C ILE A 75 -8.77 4.40 7.27
N ALA A 76 -8.60 3.25 7.93
CA ALA A 76 -9.46 2.07 7.72
C ALA A 76 -10.53 1.90 8.80
N ILE A 77 -10.60 2.75 9.83
CA ILE A 77 -11.43 2.51 11.01
C ILE A 77 -12.64 3.42 11.15
N THR A 78 -13.67 2.91 11.84
CA THR A 78 -14.86 3.65 12.28
C THR A 78 -15.41 3.04 13.57
N ASN A 79 -16.05 3.86 14.41
CA ASN A 79 -16.74 3.39 15.61
C ASN A 79 -18.16 2.84 15.31
N GLU A 80 -18.59 2.82 14.06
CA GLU A 80 -19.97 2.46 13.69
C GLU A 80 -20.07 1.07 13.09
N VAL A 81 -19.90 0.92 11.78
CA VAL A 81 -19.98 -0.37 11.10
C VAL A 81 -18.65 -0.68 10.45
N LEU A 82 -17.94 -1.65 10.99
CA LEU A 82 -16.64 -2.09 10.50
C LEU A 82 -16.74 -3.48 9.91
N PHE A 83 -16.34 -3.63 8.66
CA PHE A 83 -16.23 -4.92 7.97
C PHE A 83 -14.77 -5.38 7.96
N THR A 84 -14.58 -6.70 8.08
CA THR A 84 -13.33 -7.35 7.70
C THR A 84 -13.56 -8.26 6.49
N PRO A 85 -12.60 -8.37 5.56
CA PRO A 85 -12.82 -9.00 4.25
C PRO A 85 -12.53 -10.50 4.23
N ASP A 86 -12.31 -11.13 5.38
CA ASP A 86 -11.74 -12.48 5.49
C ASP A 86 -12.53 -13.57 4.74
N LYS A 87 -13.82 -13.34 4.48
CA LYS A 87 -14.68 -14.28 3.76
C LYS A 87 -14.89 -13.93 2.28
N LEU A 88 -14.35 -12.81 1.82
CA LEU A 88 -14.36 -12.38 0.42
C LEU A 88 -12.95 -12.54 -0.17
N ASN A 89 -12.46 -13.77 -0.26
CA ASN A 89 -11.05 -14.07 -0.51
C ASN A 89 -10.82 -15.11 -1.63
N GLN A 90 -11.81 -15.36 -2.48
CA GLN A 90 -11.73 -16.40 -3.50
C GLN A 90 -11.38 -15.85 -4.89
N PRO A 91 -10.68 -16.63 -5.73
CA PRO A 91 -10.72 -16.43 -7.17
C PRO A 91 -12.16 -16.60 -7.70
N LEU A 92 -12.54 -15.74 -8.66
CA LEU A 92 -13.86 -15.71 -9.23
C LEU A 92 -13.85 -16.07 -10.71
N ASN A 93 -14.95 -16.59 -11.21
CA ASN A 93 -15.14 -16.76 -12.63
C ASN A 93 -15.18 -15.39 -13.34
N LEU A 94 -14.63 -15.32 -14.54
CA LEU A 94 -14.72 -14.17 -15.43
C LEU A 94 -15.51 -14.57 -16.67
N ASP A 95 -16.72 -14.03 -16.80
CA ASP A 95 -17.59 -14.27 -17.96
C ASP A 95 -16.99 -13.61 -19.22
N ARG A 96 -16.22 -14.38 -19.95
CA ARG A 96 -15.49 -13.89 -21.13
C ARG A 96 -16.39 -13.45 -22.26
N SER A 97 -17.67 -13.87 -22.29
CA SER A 97 -18.66 -13.41 -23.29
C SER A 97 -18.98 -11.92 -23.17
N ARG A 98 -18.72 -11.32 -22.00
CA ARG A 98 -18.91 -9.89 -21.74
C ARG A 98 -17.70 -9.03 -22.14
N LEU A 99 -16.59 -9.65 -22.51
CA LEU A 99 -15.34 -8.93 -22.79
C LEU A 99 -15.26 -8.48 -24.24
N LYS A 100 -14.58 -7.35 -24.49
CA LYS A 100 -14.17 -6.90 -25.83
C LYS A 100 -13.19 -7.88 -26.48
N ASN A 101 -12.28 -8.45 -25.66
CA ASN A 101 -11.36 -9.52 -26.08
C ASN A 101 -11.57 -10.77 -25.19
N PRO A 102 -12.43 -11.71 -25.60
CA PRO A 102 -12.69 -12.93 -24.84
C PRO A 102 -11.48 -13.86 -24.66
N SER A 103 -10.48 -13.73 -25.54
CA SER A 103 -9.31 -14.61 -25.58
C SER A 103 -8.13 -14.09 -24.75
N ASP A 104 -8.25 -12.95 -24.07
CA ASP A 104 -7.15 -12.39 -23.27
C ASP A 104 -6.81 -13.32 -22.08
N PRO A 105 -5.64 -13.99 -22.09
CA PRO A 105 -5.28 -14.91 -21.02
C PRO A 105 -4.79 -14.19 -19.76
N GLY A 106 -4.51 -12.87 -19.85
CA GLY A 106 -3.93 -12.07 -18.79
C GLY A 106 -4.94 -11.65 -17.73
N LEU A 107 -6.24 -11.73 -18.01
CA LEU A 107 -7.27 -11.27 -17.11
C LEU A 107 -7.64 -12.32 -16.07
N VAL A 108 -7.49 -11.94 -14.79
CA VAL A 108 -7.84 -12.76 -13.62
C VAL A 108 -8.74 -11.95 -12.70
N ARG A 109 -9.91 -12.53 -12.33
CA ARG A 109 -10.87 -11.89 -11.42
C ARG A 109 -10.85 -12.57 -10.06
N VAL A 110 -10.79 -11.77 -8.99
CA VAL A 110 -10.72 -12.24 -7.61
C VAL A 110 -11.57 -11.37 -6.67
N GLU A 111 -11.95 -11.91 -5.53
CA GLU A 111 -12.56 -11.12 -4.46
C GLU A 111 -11.54 -10.19 -3.79
N SER A 112 -12.03 -9.10 -3.25
CA SER A 112 -11.23 -7.98 -2.74
C SER A 112 -10.37 -8.31 -1.52
N GLY A 113 -10.79 -9.27 -0.71
CA GLY A 113 -10.13 -9.69 0.52
C GLY A 113 -9.08 -10.78 0.34
N ILE A 114 -8.82 -11.25 -0.89
CA ILE A 114 -7.76 -12.23 -1.13
C ILE A 114 -6.41 -11.65 -0.68
N LYS A 115 -5.64 -12.41 0.08
CA LYS A 115 -4.27 -12.01 0.46
C LYS A 115 -3.35 -12.13 -0.74
N ILE A 116 -2.32 -11.31 -0.80
CA ILE A 116 -1.34 -11.36 -1.90
C ILE A 116 -0.62 -12.70 -1.95
N ALA A 117 -0.35 -13.33 -0.80
CA ALA A 117 0.22 -14.67 -0.73
C ALA A 117 -0.65 -15.73 -1.44
N ASP A 118 -1.98 -15.70 -1.16
CA ASP A 118 -2.94 -16.63 -1.76
C ASP A 118 -3.13 -16.33 -3.26
N LEU A 119 -3.16 -15.04 -3.63
CA LEU A 119 -3.23 -14.60 -5.02
C LEU A 119 -2.00 -15.05 -5.81
N ASN A 120 -0.79 -14.88 -5.26
CA ASN A 120 0.45 -15.33 -5.89
C ASN A 120 0.45 -16.84 -6.10
N THR A 121 0.02 -17.61 -5.09
CA THR A 121 -0.10 -19.07 -5.19
C THR A 121 -1.08 -19.46 -6.30
N TYR A 122 -2.23 -18.80 -6.37
CA TYR A 122 -3.22 -19.03 -7.42
C TYR A 122 -2.66 -18.69 -8.81
N LEU A 123 -2.04 -17.51 -8.96
CA LEU A 123 -1.46 -17.08 -10.24
C LEU A 123 -0.35 -18.01 -10.71
N ASP A 124 0.55 -18.39 -9.81
CA ASP A 124 1.67 -19.31 -10.10
C ASP A 124 1.19 -20.65 -10.65
N ALA A 125 0.15 -21.24 -10.01
CA ALA A 125 -0.47 -22.49 -10.47
C ALA A 125 -1.11 -22.37 -11.86
N HIS A 126 -1.44 -21.13 -12.31
CA HIS A 126 -2.01 -20.87 -13.64
C HIS A 126 -1.00 -20.29 -14.64
N GLY A 127 0.30 -20.34 -14.33
CA GLY A 127 1.35 -19.83 -15.19
C GLY A 127 1.34 -18.29 -15.32
N ARG A 128 0.83 -17.59 -14.31
CA ARG A 128 0.69 -16.13 -14.25
C ARG A 128 1.47 -15.55 -13.07
N ALA A 129 1.65 -14.22 -13.09
CA ALA A 129 2.29 -13.46 -12.01
C ALA A 129 1.75 -12.03 -11.95
N LEU A 130 1.88 -11.38 -10.80
CA LEU A 130 1.79 -9.92 -10.70
C LEU A 130 3.05 -9.31 -11.33
N PHE A 131 2.89 -8.17 -12.02
CA PHE A 131 4.02 -7.45 -12.63
C PHE A 131 5.03 -6.96 -11.59
N ASN A 132 4.53 -6.57 -10.43
CA ASN A 132 5.30 -6.06 -9.31
C ASN A 132 4.48 -6.17 -8.03
N MET A 133 5.11 -6.16 -6.86
CA MET A 133 4.43 -6.16 -5.57
C MET A 133 5.31 -5.51 -4.50
N GLY A 134 4.72 -5.15 -3.36
CA GLY A 134 5.45 -4.75 -2.17
C GLY A 134 6.23 -5.92 -1.54
N GLY A 135 7.10 -5.60 -0.60
CA GLY A 135 7.94 -6.58 0.08
C GLY A 135 7.22 -7.53 1.05
N TYR A 136 5.91 -7.37 1.25
CA TYR A 136 5.09 -8.21 2.14
C TYR A 136 3.80 -8.66 1.45
N ASP A 137 3.47 -9.93 1.58
CA ASP A 137 2.36 -10.57 0.89
C ASP A 137 1.17 -10.97 1.79
N GLY A 138 1.23 -10.68 3.08
CA GLY A 138 0.12 -10.93 4.02
C GLY A 138 -1.03 -9.91 3.93
N GLN A 139 -0.88 -8.84 3.15
CA GLN A 139 -1.91 -7.82 2.95
C GLN A 139 -2.99 -8.30 1.97
N THR A 140 -4.21 -7.71 2.08
CA THR A 140 -5.28 -7.98 1.11
C THR A 140 -5.14 -7.11 -0.14
N LEU A 141 -5.59 -7.63 -1.30
CA LEU A 141 -5.52 -6.94 -2.59
C LEU A 141 -6.19 -5.56 -2.55
N ALA A 142 -7.44 -5.45 -2.08
CA ALA A 142 -8.12 -4.16 -2.00
C ALA A 142 -7.47 -3.20 -1.02
N GLY A 143 -6.85 -3.71 0.06
CA GLY A 143 -6.10 -2.90 1.00
C GLY A 143 -4.91 -2.19 0.35
N ILE A 144 -4.05 -2.95 -0.34
CA ILE A 144 -2.87 -2.39 -1.01
C ILE A 144 -3.24 -1.51 -2.20
N MET A 145 -4.30 -1.85 -2.95
CA MET A 145 -4.78 -1.01 -4.04
C MET A 145 -5.24 0.35 -3.53
N SER A 146 -6.11 0.37 -2.50
CA SER A 146 -6.73 1.60 -1.99
C SER A 146 -5.72 2.62 -1.48
N THR A 147 -4.49 2.21 -1.18
CA THR A 147 -3.39 3.03 -0.66
C THR A 147 -2.23 3.18 -1.63
N ALA A 148 -2.37 2.71 -2.88
CA ALA A 148 -1.36 2.74 -3.94
C ALA A 148 -0.02 2.10 -3.56
N THR A 149 -0.06 0.99 -2.79
CA THR A 149 1.12 0.19 -2.44
C THR A 149 1.87 -0.24 -3.70
N HIS A 150 3.18 -0.25 -3.62
CA HIS A 150 4.07 -0.45 -4.76
C HIS A 150 5.26 -1.36 -4.41
N GLY A 151 5.94 -1.85 -5.45
CA GLY A 151 7.27 -2.42 -5.35
C GLY A 151 8.33 -1.42 -5.80
N SER A 152 9.31 -1.85 -6.56
CA SER A 152 10.34 -1.00 -7.14
C SER A 152 10.56 -1.32 -8.63
N GLY A 153 11.09 -0.36 -9.39
CA GLY A 153 11.35 -0.44 -10.83
C GLY A 153 10.59 0.60 -11.65
N LEU A 154 11.30 1.48 -12.37
CA LEU A 154 10.70 2.56 -13.18
C LEU A 154 9.89 2.06 -14.40
N GLY A 155 9.95 0.76 -14.71
CA GLY A 155 9.07 0.11 -15.68
C GLY A 155 7.67 -0.17 -15.16
N PHE A 156 7.46 -0.16 -13.84
CA PHE A 156 6.27 -0.66 -13.17
C PHE A 156 5.65 0.40 -12.27
N GLY A 157 4.33 0.56 -12.37
CA GLY A 157 3.53 1.40 -11.46
C GLY A 157 3.22 0.70 -10.13
N PRO A 158 2.39 1.34 -9.28
CA PRO A 158 1.83 0.69 -8.10
C PRO A 158 0.97 -0.50 -8.48
N VAL A 159 0.71 -1.41 -7.52
CA VAL A 159 -0.10 -2.63 -7.79
C VAL A 159 -1.47 -2.28 -8.37
N THR A 160 -2.05 -1.16 -7.97
CA THR A 160 -3.34 -0.69 -8.49
C THR A 160 -3.34 -0.43 -10.00
N ASP A 161 -2.17 -0.27 -10.66
CA ASP A 161 -2.09 -0.12 -12.11
C ASP A 161 -2.29 -1.45 -12.88
N SER A 162 -2.25 -2.58 -12.16
CA SER A 162 -2.65 -3.88 -12.71
C SER A 162 -4.17 -4.04 -12.84
N VAL A 163 -4.97 -3.15 -12.28
CA VAL A 163 -6.44 -3.25 -12.31
C VAL A 163 -6.96 -2.94 -13.70
N ALA A 164 -7.78 -3.85 -14.25
CA ALA A 164 -8.51 -3.67 -15.51
C ALA A 164 -9.98 -3.28 -15.28
N SER A 165 -10.58 -3.80 -14.20
CA SER A 165 -11.98 -3.56 -13.82
C SER A 165 -12.14 -3.78 -12.31
N LEU A 166 -13.01 -3.03 -11.66
CA LEU A 166 -13.37 -3.28 -10.27
C LEU A 166 -14.88 -3.19 -10.05
N GLN A 167 -15.40 -4.06 -9.20
CA GLN A 167 -16.79 -4.02 -8.75
C GLN A 167 -16.82 -3.50 -7.33
N MET A 168 -17.65 -2.50 -7.08
CA MET A 168 -17.73 -1.79 -5.82
C MET A 168 -19.19 -1.59 -5.40
N VAL A 169 -19.46 -1.77 -4.12
CA VAL A 169 -20.73 -1.39 -3.51
C VAL A 169 -20.63 0.04 -3.00
N VAL A 170 -21.44 0.90 -3.60
CA VAL A 170 -21.48 2.34 -3.30
C VAL A 170 -22.66 2.67 -2.40
N ASP A 171 -22.82 3.95 -2.10
CA ASP A 171 -23.88 4.47 -1.22
C ASP A 171 -25.28 3.94 -1.61
N GLY A 172 -26.06 3.56 -0.60
CA GLY A 172 -27.35 2.91 -0.79
C GLY A 172 -27.29 1.42 -1.13
N GLY A 173 -26.12 0.78 -1.07
CA GLY A 173 -25.96 -0.65 -1.37
C GLY A 173 -26.02 -0.98 -2.87
N LYS A 174 -25.78 0.00 -3.75
CA LYS A 174 -25.78 -0.19 -5.20
C LYS A 174 -24.45 -0.79 -5.66
N MET A 175 -24.49 -1.80 -6.53
CA MET A 175 -23.31 -2.38 -7.14
C MET A 175 -22.98 -1.65 -8.44
N VAL A 176 -21.72 -1.23 -8.58
CA VAL A 176 -21.17 -0.64 -9.81
C VAL A 176 -19.97 -1.44 -10.28
N GLN A 177 -19.79 -1.54 -11.59
CA GLN A 177 -18.54 -2.01 -12.22
C GLN A 177 -17.88 -0.81 -12.88
N ILE A 178 -16.65 -0.52 -12.48
CA ILE A 178 -15.93 0.69 -12.90
C ILE A 178 -14.70 0.29 -13.72
N GLU A 179 -14.58 0.88 -14.88
CA GLU A 179 -13.51 0.66 -15.84
C GLU A 179 -13.06 1.98 -16.46
N PRO A 180 -11.87 2.04 -17.07
CA PRO A 180 -11.51 3.20 -17.90
C PRO A 180 -12.47 3.32 -19.09
N SER A 181 -12.48 4.46 -19.78
CA SER A 181 -13.35 4.72 -20.94
C SER A 181 -13.19 3.67 -22.06
N ASN A 182 -11.99 3.12 -22.21
CA ASN A 182 -11.68 2.00 -23.12
C ASN A 182 -11.68 0.63 -22.42
N GLY A 183 -12.36 0.48 -21.27
CA GLY A 183 -12.34 -0.71 -20.41
C GLY A 183 -12.61 -2.04 -21.12
N ILE A 184 -12.37 -3.12 -20.38
CA ILE A 184 -12.37 -4.49 -20.94
C ILE A 184 -13.76 -5.02 -21.30
N THR A 185 -14.81 -4.51 -20.64
CA THR A 185 -16.19 -4.97 -20.84
C THR A 185 -16.77 -4.37 -22.12
N ASN A 186 -17.45 -5.21 -22.90
CA ASN A 186 -18.23 -4.79 -24.06
C ASN A 186 -19.65 -4.36 -23.60
N PRO A 187 -20.01 -3.07 -23.68
CA PRO A 187 -21.32 -2.60 -23.25
C PRO A 187 -22.49 -3.27 -23.98
N ALA A 188 -22.29 -3.74 -25.23
CA ALA A 188 -23.33 -4.38 -26.02
C ALA A 188 -23.70 -5.81 -25.54
N THR A 189 -22.77 -6.49 -24.86
CA THR A 189 -22.97 -7.84 -24.32
C THR A 189 -23.09 -7.86 -22.80
N PHE A 190 -22.87 -6.73 -22.13
CA PHE A 190 -23.03 -6.63 -20.70
C PHE A 190 -24.49 -6.62 -20.28
N ASN A 191 -24.93 -7.63 -19.54
CA ASN A 191 -26.33 -7.83 -19.19
C ASN A 191 -26.80 -7.08 -17.93
N GLY A 192 -25.94 -6.26 -17.30
CA GLY A 192 -26.27 -5.48 -16.11
C GLY A 192 -26.47 -6.32 -14.82
N ARG A 193 -25.91 -7.52 -14.75
CA ARG A 193 -26.06 -8.43 -13.61
C ARG A 193 -24.72 -8.94 -13.12
N LEU A 194 -24.63 -9.19 -11.81
CA LEU A 194 -23.47 -9.83 -11.20
C LEU A 194 -23.35 -11.28 -11.70
N GLU A 195 -22.12 -11.74 -11.94
CA GLU A 195 -21.86 -13.08 -12.49
C GLU A 195 -22.24 -14.19 -11.52
N GLU A 196 -21.90 -14.03 -10.24
CA GLU A 196 -22.19 -15.00 -9.17
C GLU A 196 -23.64 -14.95 -8.68
N ASN A 197 -24.33 -13.83 -8.91
CA ASN A 197 -25.71 -13.64 -8.44
C ASN A 197 -26.50 -12.72 -9.39
N SER A 198 -27.22 -13.31 -10.34
CA SER A 198 -28.02 -12.57 -11.32
C SER A 198 -29.15 -11.73 -10.71
N GLY A 199 -29.48 -11.92 -9.42
CA GLY A 199 -30.42 -11.08 -8.69
C GLY A 199 -29.85 -9.68 -8.37
N ILE A 200 -28.52 -9.52 -8.37
CA ILE A 200 -27.87 -8.24 -8.11
C ILE A 200 -27.69 -7.47 -9.42
N ALA A 201 -28.31 -6.29 -9.49
CA ALA A 201 -28.09 -5.37 -10.60
C ALA A 201 -26.71 -4.70 -10.48
N VAL A 202 -25.98 -4.61 -11.58
CA VAL A 202 -24.67 -3.98 -11.69
C VAL A 202 -24.72 -2.88 -12.75
N GLN A 203 -24.38 -1.66 -12.37
CA GLN A 203 -24.23 -0.56 -13.32
C GLN A 203 -22.79 -0.52 -13.85
N LEU A 204 -22.62 -0.66 -15.17
CA LEU A 204 -21.32 -0.44 -15.83
C LEU A 204 -21.05 1.06 -15.95
N ILE A 205 -19.86 1.46 -15.51
CA ILE A 205 -19.34 2.83 -15.60
C ILE A 205 -17.97 2.75 -16.28
N GLN A 206 -17.92 3.17 -17.54
CA GLN A 206 -16.67 3.31 -18.31
C GLN A 206 -16.30 4.80 -18.37
N ASP A 207 -15.51 5.25 -17.38
CA ASP A 207 -15.21 6.65 -17.12
C ASP A 207 -13.82 6.72 -16.46
N ASP A 208 -12.88 7.45 -17.09
CA ASP A 208 -11.49 7.52 -16.65
C ASP A 208 -11.34 8.16 -15.27
N ASP A 209 -12.11 9.19 -14.95
CA ASP A 209 -12.06 9.84 -13.64
C ASP A 209 -12.61 8.94 -12.53
N ALA A 210 -13.74 8.28 -12.80
CA ALA A 210 -14.30 7.32 -11.85
C ALA A 210 -13.34 6.15 -11.59
N PHE A 211 -12.75 5.60 -12.64
CA PHE A 211 -11.81 4.50 -12.55
C PHE A 211 -10.53 4.91 -11.80
N ASN A 212 -9.93 6.02 -12.21
CA ASN A 212 -8.70 6.52 -11.60
C ASN A 212 -8.88 7.00 -10.15
N ALA A 213 -10.11 7.40 -9.76
CA ALA A 213 -10.46 7.68 -8.37
C ALA A 213 -10.65 6.39 -7.55
N ALA A 214 -11.36 5.40 -8.12
CA ALA A 214 -11.72 4.17 -7.40
C ALA A 214 -10.50 3.27 -7.12
N ARG A 215 -9.51 3.25 -8.01
CA ARG A 215 -8.28 2.47 -7.84
C ARG A 215 -7.50 2.87 -6.57
N VAL A 216 -7.51 4.17 -6.23
CA VAL A 216 -6.92 4.69 -4.99
C VAL A 216 -8.00 5.51 -4.28
N GLY A 217 -8.98 4.80 -3.74
CA GLY A 217 -10.16 5.40 -3.10
C GLY A 217 -10.02 5.63 -1.60
N ILE A 218 -8.91 5.21 -0.98
CA ILE A 218 -8.69 5.26 0.48
C ILE A 218 -9.90 4.77 1.30
N GLY A 219 -10.66 3.81 0.73
CA GLY A 219 -11.89 3.28 1.31
C GLY A 219 -13.05 4.28 1.43
N SER A 220 -13.02 5.43 0.76
CA SER A 220 -13.99 6.51 0.93
C SER A 220 -15.00 6.65 -0.21
N LEU A 221 -14.84 5.88 -1.31
CA LEU A 221 -15.75 5.87 -2.44
C LEU A 221 -16.81 4.76 -2.35
N GLY A 222 -16.53 3.71 -1.60
CA GLY A 222 -17.34 2.50 -1.50
C GLY A 222 -16.52 1.34 -0.96
N VAL A 223 -17.12 0.15 -0.94
CA VAL A 223 -16.47 -1.10 -0.58
C VAL A 223 -16.24 -1.93 -1.83
N ILE A 224 -14.99 -2.23 -2.15
CA ILE A 224 -14.62 -3.08 -3.28
C ILE A 224 -15.06 -4.52 -2.98
N TYR A 225 -15.82 -5.13 -3.90
CA TYR A 225 -16.23 -6.53 -3.84
C TYR A 225 -15.25 -7.42 -4.60
N SER A 226 -14.97 -7.09 -5.85
CA SER A 226 -14.06 -7.87 -6.67
C SER A 226 -13.21 -6.98 -7.59
N VAL A 227 -12.09 -7.54 -8.03
CA VAL A 227 -11.13 -6.89 -8.91
C VAL A 227 -10.78 -7.83 -10.05
N THR A 228 -10.77 -7.32 -11.27
CA THR A 228 -10.17 -7.99 -12.43
C THR A 228 -8.81 -7.36 -12.69
N LEU A 229 -7.78 -8.17 -12.64
CA LEU A 229 -6.38 -7.78 -12.82
C LEU A 229 -5.89 -8.13 -14.23
N ASN A 230 -5.07 -7.28 -14.80
CA ASN A 230 -4.09 -7.67 -15.80
C ASN A 230 -2.92 -8.33 -15.09
N THR A 231 -2.51 -9.51 -15.54
CA THR A 231 -1.40 -10.27 -14.97
C THR A 231 -0.37 -10.58 -16.04
N ASP A 232 0.86 -10.76 -15.64
CA ASP A 232 1.94 -11.19 -16.53
C ASP A 232 2.00 -12.72 -16.65
N GLN A 233 2.77 -13.21 -17.60
CA GLN A 233 3.21 -14.61 -17.60
C GLN A 233 4.06 -14.86 -16.36
N LYS A 234 4.07 -16.10 -15.88
CA LYS A 234 4.98 -16.54 -14.81
C LYS A 234 6.42 -16.25 -15.21
N PHE A 235 7.17 -15.61 -14.31
CA PHE A 235 8.57 -15.26 -14.52
C PHE A 235 9.40 -15.48 -13.27
N TRP A 236 10.71 -15.48 -13.46
CA TRP A 236 11.73 -15.64 -12.43
C TRP A 236 12.51 -14.35 -12.27
N LEU A 237 13.03 -14.14 -11.07
CA LEU A 237 13.94 -13.05 -10.77
C LEU A 237 15.25 -13.60 -10.22
N ARG A 238 16.34 -13.05 -10.71
CA ARG A 238 17.67 -13.18 -10.09
C ARG A 238 17.97 -11.88 -9.38
N GLU A 239 18.07 -11.95 -8.07
CA GLU A 239 18.44 -10.83 -7.21
C GLU A 239 19.94 -10.86 -6.93
N VAL A 240 20.56 -9.70 -7.03
CA VAL A 240 21.98 -9.45 -6.72
C VAL A 240 22.08 -8.27 -5.81
N ARG A 241 22.82 -8.41 -4.72
CA ARG A 241 23.02 -7.38 -3.72
C ARG A 241 24.49 -6.99 -3.63
N HIS A 242 24.78 -5.71 -3.62
CA HIS A 242 26.14 -5.20 -3.53
C HIS A 242 26.22 -3.84 -2.86
N GLU A 243 27.37 -3.55 -2.28
CA GLU A 243 27.66 -2.28 -1.60
C GLU A 243 28.09 -1.20 -2.59
N ILE A 244 27.70 0.06 -2.31
CA ILE A 244 28.23 1.25 -2.95
C ILE A 244 28.32 2.40 -1.92
N LYS A 245 29.29 3.29 -2.07
CA LYS A 245 29.39 4.50 -1.23
C LYS A 245 28.57 5.63 -1.83
N TRP A 246 27.99 6.49 -0.96
CA TRP A 246 27.22 7.64 -1.40
C TRP A 246 27.96 8.55 -2.36
N SER A 247 29.24 8.79 -2.08
CA SER A 247 30.11 9.58 -2.96
C SER A 247 30.22 9.03 -4.39
N GLU A 248 30.14 7.70 -4.57
CA GLU A 248 30.11 7.03 -5.86
C GLU A 248 28.70 7.00 -6.47
N LEU A 249 27.69 6.69 -5.63
CA LEU A 249 26.30 6.56 -6.05
C LEU A 249 25.76 7.85 -6.69
N LYS A 250 26.09 9.01 -6.12
CA LYS A 250 25.61 10.33 -6.56
C LYS A 250 26.43 11.00 -7.65
N LYS A 251 27.54 10.40 -8.10
CA LYS A 251 28.38 10.99 -9.15
C LYS A 251 27.57 11.24 -10.43
N PRO A 252 27.87 12.32 -11.18
CA PRO A 252 27.37 12.47 -12.54
C PRO A 252 27.75 11.25 -13.38
N GLY A 253 26.75 10.65 -14.05
CA GLY A 253 26.89 9.38 -14.78
C GLY A 253 27.00 8.14 -13.88
N GLY A 254 26.91 8.28 -12.57
CA GLY A 254 26.84 7.18 -11.60
C GLY A 254 25.46 6.51 -11.58
N TYR A 255 25.32 5.47 -10.74
CA TYR A 255 24.10 4.66 -10.68
C TYR A 255 22.83 5.50 -10.50
N LEU A 256 22.77 6.35 -9.47
CA LEU A 256 21.60 7.15 -9.17
C LEU A 256 21.29 8.19 -10.26
N ASP A 257 22.31 8.85 -10.80
CA ASP A 257 22.15 9.80 -11.90
C ASP A 257 21.55 9.13 -13.13
N ARG A 258 22.01 7.91 -13.46
CA ARG A 258 21.45 7.12 -14.56
C ARG A 258 20.00 6.69 -14.32
N VAL A 259 19.65 6.28 -13.09
CA VAL A 259 18.27 5.98 -12.68
C VAL A 259 17.37 7.20 -12.88
N ILE A 260 17.79 8.37 -12.38
CA ILE A 260 17.02 9.62 -12.46
C ILE A 260 16.71 9.98 -13.93
N HIS A 261 17.68 9.76 -14.82
CA HIS A 261 17.57 10.10 -16.25
C HIS A 261 17.01 8.96 -17.12
N GLY A 262 16.59 7.82 -16.52
CA GLY A 262 16.07 6.67 -17.25
C GLY A 262 17.09 5.98 -18.17
N LEU A 263 18.37 6.08 -17.84
CA LEU A 263 19.46 5.46 -18.59
C LEU A 263 19.78 4.06 -18.04
N PRO A 264 20.37 3.17 -18.86
CA PRO A 264 20.84 1.86 -18.38
C PRO A 264 21.81 2.04 -17.20
N VAL A 265 21.50 1.48 -16.03
CA VAL A 265 22.24 1.76 -14.77
C VAL A 265 23.71 1.38 -14.79
N TYR A 266 24.08 0.35 -15.55
CA TYR A 266 25.49 -0.11 -15.69
C TYR A 266 26.16 0.29 -17.01
N GLY A 267 25.54 1.19 -17.79
CA GLY A 267 26.04 1.63 -19.08
C GLY A 267 25.53 0.80 -20.25
N ASP A 268 25.87 1.27 -21.46
CA ASP A 268 25.39 0.66 -22.68
C ASP A 268 25.98 -0.74 -22.87
N GLY A 269 25.11 -1.69 -23.29
CA GLY A 269 25.51 -3.07 -23.55
C GLY A 269 25.64 -3.96 -22.31
N GLN A 270 25.46 -3.44 -21.11
CA GLN A 270 25.38 -4.24 -19.88
C GLN A 270 23.91 -4.58 -19.57
N PRO A 271 23.64 -5.77 -18.97
CA PRO A 271 22.30 -6.07 -18.47
C PRO A 271 21.87 -5.02 -17.45
N SER A 272 20.66 -4.47 -17.63
CA SER A 272 20.05 -3.57 -16.65
C SER A 272 19.00 -4.33 -15.85
N PRO A 273 18.96 -4.17 -14.52
CA PRO A 273 17.88 -4.70 -13.72
C PRO A 273 16.57 -3.98 -14.07
N GLU A 274 15.45 -4.67 -13.99
CA GLU A 274 14.12 -4.09 -14.15
C GLU A 274 13.55 -3.58 -12.83
N HIS A 275 13.96 -4.18 -11.72
CA HIS A 275 13.60 -3.77 -10.37
C HIS A 275 14.88 -3.50 -9.57
N TRP A 276 14.90 -2.42 -8.81
CA TRP A 276 16.03 -2.08 -7.94
C TRP A 276 15.56 -1.34 -6.70
N GLU A 277 16.31 -1.50 -5.64
CA GLU A 277 16.06 -0.90 -4.34
C GLU A 277 17.40 -0.46 -3.74
N LEU A 278 17.39 0.65 -3.03
CA LEU A 278 18.52 1.10 -2.24
C LEU A 278 18.14 0.99 -0.76
N GLN A 279 19.07 0.48 0.05
CA GLN A 279 18.95 0.54 1.50
C GLN A 279 20.20 1.20 2.07
N TYR A 280 20.07 1.92 3.17
CA TYR A 280 21.23 2.58 3.79
C TYR A 280 21.01 2.87 5.28
N THR A 281 22.10 3.09 5.98
CA THR A 281 22.12 3.72 7.31
C THR A 281 22.39 5.22 7.17
N PRO A 282 21.67 6.08 7.91
CA PRO A 282 21.85 7.53 7.76
C PRO A 282 23.15 8.06 8.35
N TYR A 283 23.94 7.22 9.02
CA TYR A 283 25.16 7.62 9.71
C TYR A 283 26.40 7.37 8.84
N ALA A 284 27.25 8.40 8.73
CA ALA A 284 28.51 8.29 7.99
C ALA A 284 29.46 7.27 8.63
N ASP A 285 30.24 6.55 7.81
CA ASP A 285 31.29 5.66 8.24
C ASP A 285 32.50 6.42 8.86
N ALA A 286 33.57 5.71 9.19
CA ALA A 286 34.79 6.33 9.75
C ALA A 286 35.51 7.31 8.80
N ASN A 287 35.23 7.22 7.48
CA ASN A 287 35.80 8.08 6.46
C ASN A 287 34.91 9.30 6.14
N GLY A 288 33.73 9.39 6.79
CA GLY A 288 32.75 10.45 6.57
C GLY A 288 31.84 10.21 5.35
N ASP A 289 31.81 9.00 4.80
CA ASP A 289 30.91 8.61 3.70
C ASP A 289 29.78 7.70 4.21
N HIS A 290 28.74 7.52 3.41
CA HIS A 290 27.60 6.65 3.75
C HIS A 290 27.60 5.40 2.88
N THR A 291 27.27 4.27 3.51
CA THR A 291 27.16 2.98 2.83
C THR A 291 25.73 2.73 2.39
N PHE A 292 25.58 2.35 1.12
CA PHE A 292 24.34 1.92 0.50
C PHE A 292 24.45 0.47 0.06
N LEU A 293 23.39 -0.28 0.26
CA LEU A 293 23.14 -1.57 -0.35
C LEU A 293 22.25 -1.37 -1.58
N ILE A 294 22.72 -1.81 -2.74
CA ILE A 294 21.90 -1.90 -3.95
C ILE A 294 21.37 -3.32 -4.07
N THR A 295 20.07 -3.44 -4.30
CA THR A 295 19.41 -4.69 -4.63
C THR A 295 18.90 -4.62 -6.05
N ASP A 296 19.54 -5.31 -6.96
CA ASP A 296 19.18 -5.40 -8.38
C ASP A 296 18.46 -6.70 -8.67
N ARG A 297 17.33 -6.64 -9.41
CA ARG A 297 16.55 -7.82 -9.81
C ARG A 297 16.43 -7.87 -11.32
N TYR A 298 16.88 -8.99 -11.89
CA TYR A 298 16.89 -9.28 -13.32
C TYR A 298 15.79 -10.26 -13.67
N HIS A 299 14.95 -9.89 -14.61
CA HIS A 299 13.77 -10.64 -15.03
C HIS A 299 14.11 -11.74 -16.04
N SER A 300 13.44 -12.89 -15.94
CA SER A 300 13.51 -13.97 -16.92
C SER A 300 12.17 -14.69 -17.06
N TYR A 301 11.66 -14.79 -18.29
CA TYR A 301 10.53 -15.68 -18.61
C TYR A 301 10.94 -17.15 -18.78
N THR A 302 12.24 -17.41 -18.86
CA THR A 302 12.77 -18.78 -18.81
C THR A 302 13.07 -19.16 -17.37
N PRO A 303 12.66 -20.36 -16.90
CA PRO A 303 12.98 -20.82 -15.56
C PRO A 303 14.47 -20.71 -15.25
N LEU A 304 14.78 -20.10 -14.12
CA LEU A 304 16.14 -19.99 -13.62
C LEU A 304 16.37 -21.08 -12.54
N PRO A 305 17.60 -21.62 -12.41
CA PRO A 305 17.95 -22.47 -11.28
C PRO A 305 17.72 -21.72 -9.96
N GLU A 306 17.08 -22.36 -9.00
CA GLU A 306 16.94 -21.79 -7.67
C GLU A 306 18.30 -21.59 -7.01
N GLN A 307 18.53 -20.39 -6.49
CA GLN A 307 19.64 -20.07 -5.61
C GLN A 307 19.05 -19.61 -4.30
N PRO A 308 19.12 -20.40 -3.22
CA PRO A 308 18.59 -19.97 -1.94
C PRO A 308 19.42 -18.81 -1.38
N SER A 309 18.75 -17.83 -0.82
CA SER A 309 19.36 -16.84 0.07
C SER A 309 19.72 -17.52 1.39
N SER A 310 20.80 -17.09 2.02
CA SER A 310 21.16 -17.57 3.36
C SER A 310 20.12 -17.19 4.41
N GLU A 311 19.35 -16.15 4.15
CA GLU A 311 18.47 -15.50 5.11
C GLU A 311 16.99 -15.46 4.68
N ARG A 312 16.69 -15.48 3.37
CA ARG A 312 15.32 -15.38 2.86
C ARG A 312 14.55 -16.69 2.89
N GLY A 313 13.30 -16.62 3.26
CA GLY A 313 12.37 -17.73 3.23
C GLY A 313 12.53 -18.71 4.40
N GLN A 314 13.40 -18.41 5.37
CA GLN A 314 13.51 -19.14 6.61
C GLN A 314 12.90 -18.29 7.74
N PRO A 315 11.85 -18.73 8.43
CA PRO A 315 11.31 -18.00 9.58
C PRO A 315 12.42 -17.73 10.61
N GLY A 316 12.70 -16.45 10.87
CA GLY A 316 13.66 -16.01 11.88
C GLY A 316 15.14 -16.03 11.47
N THR A 317 15.46 -16.12 10.19
CA THR A 317 16.85 -16.18 9.70
C THR A 317 17.31 -14.97 8.90
N ASP A 318 16.43 -14.06 8.48
CA ASP A 318 16.95 -12.81 7.98
C ASP A 318 17.56 -12.00 9.17
N PHE A 319 18.78 -11.49 8.98
CA PHE A 319 19.60 -10.96 10.08
C PHE A 319 18.95 -9.75 10.75
N ALA A 320 18.26 -8.90 10.02
CA ALA A 320 17.53 -7.78 10.58
C ALA A 320 16.39 -8.28 11.47
N SER A 321 15.60 -9.25 11.00
CA SER A 321 14.58 -9.90 11.82
C SER A 321 15.19 -10.82 12.87
N GLY A 322 16.32 -11.46 12.61
CA GLY A 322 17.06 -12.28 13.59
C GLY A 322 17.60 -11.47 14.76
N LEU A 323 18.26 -10.34 14.50
CA LEU A 323 18.76 -9.46 15.57
C LEU A 323 17.59 -8.79 16.30
N VAL A 324 16.57 -8.34 15.59
CA VAL A 324 15.39 -7.72 16.19
C VAL A 324 14.49 -8.77 16.82
N ALA A 325 14.38 -9.99 16.27
CA ALA A 325 13.66 -11.10 16.93
C ALA A 325 14.40 -11.59 18.19
N LEU A 326 15.73 -11.63 18.15
CA LEU A 326 16.54 -12.03 19.32
C LEU A 326 16.54 -10.98 20.42
N LEU A 327 16.65 -9.70 20.07
CA LEU A 327 16.72 -8.58 21.00
C LEU A 327 15.37 -7.87 21.17
N GLY A 328 14.48 -7.96 20.18
CA GLY A 328 13.09 -7.47 20.22
C GLY A 328 12.92 -6.07 20.80
N GLN A 329 11.90 -5.91 21.64
CA GLN A 329 11.65 -4.66 22.37
C GLN A 329 12.83 -4.23 23.29
N PRO A 330 13.62 -5.13 23.91
CA PRO A 330 14.84 -4.75 24.62
C PRO A 330 15.85 -3.95 23.81
N LEU A 331 16.00 -4.19 22.50
CA LEU A 331 16.92 -3.43 21.65
C LEU A 331 16.57 -1.94 21.62
N ALA A 332 15.28 -1.61 21.49
CA ALA A 332 14.86 -0.21 21.52
C ALA A 332 15.24 0.48 22.84
N GLY A 333 15.04 -0.19 23.99
CA GLY A 333 15.44 0.32 25.30
C GLY A 333 16.96 0.48 25.47
N ILE A 334 17.74 -0.42 24.87
CA ILE A 334 19.22 -0.30 24.83
C ILE A 334 19.62 0.93 24.02
N LEU A 335 19.04 1.11 22.83
CA LEU A 335 19.34 2.25 21.94
C LEU A 335 18.82 3.58 22.52
N ASP A 336 17.72 3.58 23.26
CA ASP A 336 17.27 4.76 24.00
C ASP A 336 18.24 5.18 25.12
N THR A 337 18.97 4.20 25.69
CA THR A 337 19.92 4.43 26.81
C THR A 337 21.32 4.76 26.28
N PHE A 338 21.72 4.11 25.20
CA PHE A 338 23.03 4.22 24.55
C PHE A 338 22.85 4.49 23.05
N PRO A 339 22.45 5.74 22.67
CA PRO A 339 22.12 6.09 21.28
C PRO A 339 23.27 5.83 20.30
N GLU A 340 24.50 5.97 20.76
CA GLU A 340 25.70 5.73 19.96
C GLU A 340 25.82 4.30 19.41
N LEU A 341 25.12 3.34 20.01
CA LEU A 341 25.10 1.95 19.54
C LEU A 341 24.22 1.76 18.28
N ALA A 342 23.36 2.72 17.96
CA ALA A 342 22.51 2.60 16.79
C ALA A 342 23.32 2.50 15.49
N LYS A 343 24.40 3.30 15.35
CA LYS A 343 25.26 3.25 14.19
C LYS A 343 25.86 1.86 13.95
N PRO A 344 26.65 1.25 14.86
CA PRO A 344 27.22 -0.07 14.61
C PRO A 344 26.14 -1.17 14.45
N VAL A 345 24.98 -1.05 15.09
CA VAL A 345 23.87 -1.99 14.91
C VAL A 345 23.36 -1.93 13.47
N LEU A 346 23.06 -0.75 12.95
CA LEU A 346 22.57 -0.57 11.58
C LEU A 346 23.61 -0.97 10.54
N GLU A 347 24.88 -0.61 10.73
CA GLU A 347 25.98 -1.03 9.85
C GLU A 347 26.11 -2.57 9.80
N THR A 348 26.01 -3.24 10.95
CA THR A 348 26.08 -4.71 11.02
C THR A 348 24.88 -5.33 10.29
N THR A 349 23.69 -4.76 10.46
CA THR A 349 22.47 -5.23 9.77
C THR A 349 22.62 -5.09 8.26
N LEU A 350 23.07 -3.93 7.78
CA LEU A 350 23.23 -3.69 6.35
C LEU A 350 24.31 -4.60 5.73
N ASN A 351 25.43 -4.78 6.43
CA ASN A 351 26.54 -5.62 5.96
C ASN A 351 26.18 -7.10 5.85
N ALA A 352 25.26 -7.58 6.66
CA ALA A 352 24.79 -8.98 6.60
C ALA A 352 23.99 -9.28 5.33
N GLU A 353 23.43 -8.27 4.68
CA GLU A 353 22.68 -8.41 3.45
C GLU A 353 23.53 -8.29 2.17
N ILE A 354 24.79 -7.84 2.28
CA ILE A 354 25.70 -7.75 1.14
C ILE A 354 26.03 -9.16 0.65
N ASP A 355 26.03 -9.34 -0.68
CA ASP A 355 26.26 -10.61 -1.37
C ASP A 355 25.25 -11.73 -1.06
N ASP A 356 24.19 -11.46 -0.30
CA ASP A 356 23.07 -12.41 -0.12
C ASP A 356 22.16 -12.42 -1.36
N ASN A 357 22.65 -13.09 -2.42
CA ASN A 357 21.94 -13.20 -3.69
C ASN A 357 20.85 -14.25 -3.63
N TYR A 358 19.73 -13.99 -4.33
CA TYR A 358 18.57 -14.88 -4.34
C TYR A 358 18.02 -15.08 -5.75
N THR A 359 17.68 -16.31 -6.13
CA THR A 359 17.03 -16.61 -7.42
C THR A 359 15.85 -17.55 -7.20
N ASN A 360 14.67 -17.13 -7.59
CA ASN A 360 13.45 -17.93 -7.50
C ASN A 360 12.37 -17.37 -8.44
N VAL A 361 11.17 -17.98 -8.42
CA VAL A 361 9.97 -17.39 -9.03
C VAL A 361 9.69 -16.01 -8.44
N SER A 362 9.22 -15.09 -9.28
CA SER A 362 9.17 -13.65 -9.00
C SER A 362 8.58 -13.28 -7.64
N TYR A 363 7.42 -13.83 -7.28
CA TYR A 363 6.74 -13.44 -6.04
C TYR A 363 7.52 -13.83 -4.77
N LYS A 364 8.34 -14.90 -4.82
CA LYS A 364 9.22 -15.28 -3.71
C LYS A 364 10.41 -14.33 -3.57
N VAL A 365 10.87 -13.76 -4.69
CA VAL A 365 11.97 -12.77 -4.67
C VAL A 365 11.46 -11.39 -4.24
N PHE A 366 10.27 -11.00 -4.65
CA PHE A 366 9.66 -9.75 -4.20
C PHE A 366 9.34 -9.76 -2.70
N ASN A 367 8.89 -10.90 -2.16
CA ASN A 367 8.61 -11.03 -0.73
C ASN A 367 9.92 -11.03 0.06
N ILE A 368 10.15 -9.97 0.83
CA ILE A 368 11.37 -9.81 1.64
C ILE A 368 11.33 -10.58 2.96
N GLY A 369 10.30 -11.46 3.16
CA GLY A 369 10.25 -12.39 4.28
C GLY A 369 9.60 -11.86 5.55
N VAL A 370 10.06 -12.33 6.68
CA VAL A 370 9.40 -12.28 8.00
C VAL A 370 9.59 -10.94 8.75
N VAL A 371 10.06 -9.90 8.07
CA VAL A 371 10.37 -8.57 8.64
C VAL A 371 9.22 -7.99 9.47
N ASN A 372 7.99 -8.47 9.26
CA ASN A 372 6.80 -7.94 9.90
C ASN A 372 6.46 -8.55 11.27
N ASP A 373 7.24 -9.50 11.76
CA ASP A 373 7.07 -10.03 13.13
C ASP A 373 7.60 -9.07 14.19
N THR A 374 8.33 -8.04 13.76
CA THR A 374 8.86 -7.01 14.67
C THR A 374 7.95 -5.79 14.68
N PRO A 375 7.45 -5.40 15.84
CA PRO A 375 6.68 -4.18 15.98
C PRO A 375 7.50 -2.94 15.59
N ALA A 376 7.16 -2.35 14.46
CA ALA A 376 7.80 -1.16 13.92
C ALA A 376 6.79 -0.02 13.68
N LEU A 377 7.30 1.18 13.57
CA LEU A 377 6.60 2.34 13.02
C LEU A 377 7.34 2.77 11.76
N ALA A 378 6.62 3.21 10.75
CA ALA A 378 7.23 3.70 9.53
C ALA A 378 6.50 4.92 8.97
N VAL A 379 7.26 5.73 8.27
CA VAL A 379 6.77 6.74 7.34
C VAL A 379 7.42 6.48 6.00
N GLU A 380 6.66 6.63 4.93
CA GLU A 380 7.19 6.61 3.59
C GLU A 380 6.75 7.87 2.87
N THR A 381 7.67 8.47 2.16
CA THR A 381 7.45 9.76 1.50
C THR A 381 7.89 9.67 0.04
N ALA A 382 7.04 10.19 -0.84
CA ALA A 382 7.23 10.18 -2.28
C ALA A 382 7.82 11.50 -2.78
N PHE A 383 8.90 11.42 -3.55
CA PHE A 383 9.62 12.52 -4.17
C PHE A 383 9.63 12.40 -5.68
N THR A 384 9.75 13.50 -6.39
CA THR A 384 10.14 13.45 -7.80
C THR A 384 11.59 12.96 -7.93
N LEU A 385 11.95 12.36 -9.08
CA LEU A 385 13.29 11.75 -9.21
C LEU A 385 14.44 12.76 -9.05
N ASP A 386 14.24 14.00 -9.50
CA ASP A 386 15.22 15.09 -9.38
C ASP A 386 15.46 15.55 -7.92
N GLN A 387 14.50 15.27 -7.02
CA GLN A 387 14.61 15.62 -5.61
C GLN A 387 15.35 14.56 -4.77
N VAL A 388 15.51 13.33 -5.27
CA VAL A 388 15.91 12.18 -4.45
C VAL A 388 17.29 12.37 -3.79
N SER A 389 18.28 12.91 -4.50
CA SER A 389 19.60 13.14 -3.93
C SER A 389 19.57 14.14 -2.78
N ALA A 390 18.85 15.25 -2.96
CA ALA A 390 18.67 16.25 -1.92
C ALA A 390 17.89 15.71 -0.72
N ALA A 391 16.88 14.87 -0.96
CA ALA A 391 16.09 14.22 0.10
C ALA A 391 16.95 13.23 0.92
N ILE A 392 17.84 12.47 0.28
CA ILE A 392 18.82 11.60 0.96
C ILE A 392 19.75 12.42 1.85
N GLU A 393 20.36 13.47 1.32
CA GLU A 393 21.28 14.33 2.10
C GLU A 393 20.56 15.04 3.25
N ARG A 394 19.27 15.38 3.02
CA ARG A 394 18.42 15.91 4.10
C ARG A 394 18.13 14.87 5.18
N CYS A 395 17.97 13.60 4.80
CA CYS A 395 17.84 12.50 5.74
C CYS A 395 19.05 12.40 6.66
N PHE A 396 20.27 12.44 6.12
CA PHE A 396 21.51 12.43 6.92
C PHE A 396 21.49 13.55 7.95
N THR A 397 21.23 14.78 7.51
CA THR A 397 21.20 15.95 8.40
C THR A 397 20.14 15.86 9.51
N ILE A 398 18.96 15.34 9.22
CA ILE A 398 17.90 15.15 10.23
C ILE A 398 18.34 14.09 11.25
N SER A 399 18.87 12.96 10.78
CA SER A 399 19.29 11.85 11.64
C SER A 399 20.49 12.23 12.53
N ASP A 400 21.46 12.98 12.00
CA ASP A 400 22.60 13.50 12.80
C ASP A 400 22.14 14.51 13.86
N ALA A 401 21.24 15.43 13.48
CA ALA A 401 20.65 16.38 14.43
C ALA A 401 19.80 15.71 15.51
N ALA A 402 19.10 14.63 15.17
CA ALA A 402 18.34 13.82 16.12
C ALA A 402 19.29 13.03 17.05
N MET A 403 20.32 12.39 16.48
CA MET A 403 21.35 11.67 17.26
C MET A 403 22.01 12.58 18.28
N SER A 404 22.34 13.82 17.93
CA SER A 404 22.91 14.81 18.84
C SER A 404 22.00 15.16 20.02
N GLN A 405 20.69 14.89 19.91
CA GLN A 405 19.67 15.03 20.97
C GLN A 405 19.40 13.69 21.70
N GLY A 406 20.18 12.64 21.44
CA GLY A 406 19.93 11.31 22.00
C GLY A 406 18.75 10.59 21.38
N ILE A 407 18.40 10.89 20.13
CA ILE A 407 17.30 10.26 19.37
C ILE A 407 17.93 9.51 18.20
N PRO A 408 18.22 8.22 18.37
CA PRO A 408 18.83 7.42 17.30
C PRO A 408 17.81 6.96 16.27
N GLN A 409 18.23 6.82 15.01
CA GLN A 409 17.57 6.00 14.01
C GLN A 409 17.74 4.52 14.41
N THR A 410 16.67 3.74 14.40
CA THR A 410 16.70 2.35 14.91
C THR A 410 16.42 1.30 13.83
N GLY A 411 16.04 1.71 12.63
CA GLY A 411 15.85 0.85 11.46
C GLY A 411 16.56 1.38 10.23
N PRO A 412 16.78 0.55 9.20
CA PRO A 412 17.34 0.99 7.94
C PRO A 412 16.38 1.92 7.19
N ILE A 413 16.90 2.63 6.21
CA ILE A 413 16.13 3.47 5.30
C ILE A 413 16.16 2.81 3.93
N ALA A 414 14.97 2.64 3.32
CA ALA A 414 14.83 2.05 2.00
C ALA A 414 14.39 3.08 0.97
N ILE A 415 14.90 2.98 -0.25
CA ILE A 415 14.45 3.80 -1.39
C ILE A 415 14.03 2.89 -2.53
N ARG A 416 12.81 3.12 -3.01
CA ARG A 416 12.22 2.43 -4.15
C ARG A 416 11.86 3.42 -5.25
N PHE A 417 11.96 2.98 -6.50
CA PHE A 417 11.68 3.81 -7.66
C PHE A 417 10.50 3.23 -8.42
N VAL A 418 9.48 4.04 -8.70
CA VAL A 418 8.20 3.58 -9.23
C VAL A 418 7.77 4.46 -10.39
N LYS A 419 7.24 3.83 -11.43
CA LYS A 419 6.66 4.51 -12.58
C LYS A 419 5.44 5.34 -12.17
N GLN A 420 5.21 6.45 -12.86
CA GLN A 420 4.01 7.26 -12.71
C GLN A 420 2.72 6.45 -12.89
N SER A 421 1.68 6.86 -12.17
CA SER A 421 0.33 6.29 -12.25
C SER A 421 -0.70 7.34 -12.65
N SER A 422 -1.77 6.91 -13.31
CA SER A 422 -2.93 7.76 -13.60
C SER A 422 -3.96 7.81 -12.47
N ALA A 423 -3.85 6.97 -11.44
CA ALA A 423 -4.76 7.02 -10.29
C ALA A 423 -4.67 8.38 -9.58
N LEU A 424 -5.82 9.03 -9.37
CA LEU A 424 -5.90 10.48 -9.12
C LEU A 424 -5.16 10.97 -7.87
N ILE A 425 -5.12 10.15 -6.82
CA ILE A 425 -4.41 10.47 -5.58
C ILE A 425 -3.32 9.43 -5.23
N ALA A 426 -2.88 8.64 -6.21
CA ALA A 426 -1.67 7.84 -6.02
C ALA A 426 -0.48 8.78 -5.78
N MET A 427 0.44 8.40 -4.89
CA MET A 427 1.63 9.20 -4.62
C MET A 427 2.47 9.40 -5.90
N GLN A 428 2.39 8.45 -6.84
CA GLN A 428 3.04 8.47 -8.16
C GLN A 428 2.24 9.23 -9.22
N ASN A 429 1.14 9.89 -8.86
CA ASN A 429 0.35 10.58 -9.87
C ASN A 429 1.16 11.72 -10.53
N GLY A 430 1.27 11.65 -11.86
CA GLY A 430 1.85 12.70 -12.69
C GLY A 430 3.37 12.67 -12.87
N HIS A 431 4.13 11.84 -12.13
CA HIS A 431 5.58 11.73 -12.26
C HIS A 431 6.11 10.37 -11.81
N ASN A 432 7.23 9.94 -12.38
CA ASN A 432 8.02 8.86 -11.81
C ASN A 432 8.52 9.28 -10.43
N THR A 433 8.54 8.35 -9.50
CA THR A 433 8.63 8.66 -8.07
C THR A 433 9.74 7.85 -7.41
N ALA A 434 10.53 8.50 -6.58
CA ALA A 434 11.38 7.87 -5.58
C ALA A 434 10.64 7.89 -4.23
N PHE A 435 10.50 6.73 -3.61
CA PHE A 435 9.94 6.58 -2.27
C PHE A 435 11.05 6.38 -1.27
N MET A 436 11.01 7.09 -0.16
CA MET A 436 11.91 6.89 0.97
C MET A 436 11.10 6.42 2.17
N GLU A 437 11.33 5.18 2.58
CA GLU A 437 10.75 4.57 3.76
C GLU A 437 11.72 4.65 4.93
N ILE A 438 11.27 5.19 6.06
CA ILE A 438 12.02 5.32 7.31
C ILE A 438 11.31 4.51 8.36
N ILE A 439 12.03 3.57 8.95
CA ILE A 439 11.49 2.59 9.90
C ILE A 439 12.12 2.82 11.26
N GLU A 440 11.29 2.75 12.32
CA GLU A 440 11.70 2.84 13.72
C GLU A 440 11.14 1.67 14.52
N LEU A 441 11.89 1.14 15.46
CA LEU A 441 11.37 0.21 16.45
C LEU A 441 10.26 0.87 17.27
N ARG A 442 9.07 0.26 17.31
CA ARG A 442 7.88 0.84 17.98
C ARG A 442 8.11 1.19 19.44
N ALA A 443 8.90 0.39 20.15
CA ALA A 443 9.21 0.63 21.56
C ALA A 443 10.19 1.76 21.81
N GLY A 444 10.82 2.30 20.76
CA GLY A 444 11.72 3.45 20.87
C GLY A 444 10.97 4.67 21.42
N LYS A 445 11.48 5.23 22.51
CA LYS A 445 10.85 6.35 23.25
C LYS A 445 10.57 7.57 22.36
N ASN A 446 11.41 7.80 21.38
CA ASN A 446 11.33 8.95 20.48
C ASN A 446 11.01 8.57 19.01
N ALA A 447 10.63 7.33 18.73
CA ALA A 447 10.36 6.85 17.37
C ALA A 447 9.38 7.76 16.62
N LYS A 448 8.20 8.04 17.18
CA LYS A 448 7.22 8.96 16.57
C LYS A 448 7.76 10.38 16.37
N LYS A 449 8.63 10.86 17.27
CA LYS A 449 9.23 12.19 17.15
C LYS A 449 10.17 12.26 15.95
N LEU A 450 11.04 11.26 15.80
CA LEU A 450 11.97 11.21 14.67
C LEU A 450 11.24 11.09 13.33
N LEU A 451 10.28 10.17 13.23
CA LEU A 451 9.44 10.03 12.03
C LEU A 451 8.72 11.33 11.68
N GLY A 452 8.18 12.04 12.69
CA GLY A 452 7.53 13.34 12.52
C GLY A 452 8.48 14.45 12.06
N MET A 453 9.76 14.43 12.46
CA MET A 453 10.78 15.36 11.97
C MET A 453 11.02 15.16 10.46
N HIS A 454 11.17 13.93 10.01
CA HIS A 454 11.34 13.60 8.58
C HIS A 454 10.11 14.01 7.76
N GLN A 455 8.90 13.58 8.15
CA GLN A 455 7.67 13.95 7.43
C GLN A 455 7.49 15.46 7.31
N THR A 456 7.75 16.20 8.39
CA THR A 456 7.58 17.65 8.41
C THR A 456 8.55 18.31 7.45
N ALA A 457 9.84 17.96 7.50
CA ALA A 457 10.87 18.50 6.62
C ALA A 457 10.56 18.18 5.15
N TYR A 458 10.25 16.93 4.84
CA TYR A 458 10.01 16.50 3.45
C TYR A 458 8.77 17.14 2.84
N ARG A 459 7.71 17.31 3.62
CA ARG A 459 6.53 18.03 3.15
C ARG A 459 6.81 19.52 2.92
N GLN A 460 7.52 20.18 3.84
CA GLN A 460 7.77 21.62 3.76
C GLN A 460 8.81 22.00 2.70
N GLU A 461 9.86 21.22 2.59
CA GLU A 461 11.01 21.53 1.74
C GLU A 461 10.85 20.98 0.30
N PHE A 462 10.18 19.84 0.13
CA PHE A 462 10.04 19.15 -1.15
C PHE A 462 8.59 19.03 -1.66
N ASN A 463 7.60 19.48 -0.90
CA ASN A 463 6.18 19.21 -1.18
C ASN A 463 5.91 17.70 -1.40
N ALA A 464 6.63 16.85 -0.67
CA ALA A 464 6.62 15.41 -0.84
C ALA A 464 5.32 14.79 -0.30
N ARG A 465 4.84 13.72 -0.96
CA ARG A 465 3.56 13.08 -0.68
C ARG A 465 3.72 11.95 0.33
N PRO A 466 2.96 11.92 1.45
CA PRO A 466 2.99 10.79 2.38
C PRO A 466 2.29 9.57 1.78
N HIS A 467 2.76 8.36 2.11
CA HIS A 467 2.14 7.11 1.69
C HIS A 467 0.81 6.88 2.43
N TRP A 468 -0.29 6.65 1.68
CA TRP A 468 -1.64 6.51 2.26
C TRP A 468 -1.80 5.34 3.24
N GLY A 469 -0.98 4.30 3.14
CA GLY A 469 -1.02 3.11 4.00
C GLY A 469 -0.19 3.24 5.28
N LEU A 470 0.61 4.30 5.45
CA LEU A 470 1.46 4.49 6.63
C LEU A 470 0.95 5.63 7.51
N ASP A 471 1.83 6.30 8.27
CA ASP A 471 1.41 7.40 9.14
C ASP A 471 1.00 8.63 8.31
N LEU A 472 -0.21 9.12 8.52
CA LEU A 472 -0.81 10.28 7.85
C LEU A 472 -1.07 11.46 8.80
N ASN A 473 -0.55 11.44 10.00
CA ASN A 473 -0.86 12.44 11.02
C ASN A 473 -0.41 13.86 10.62
N SER A 474 0.56 13.97 9.72
CA SER A 474 1.01 15.24 9.17
C SER A 474 0.04 15.87 8.16
N LEU A 475 -0.94 15.10 7.63
CA LEU A 475 -1.94 15.57 6.66
C LEU A 475 -3.24 15.94 7.38
N THR A 476 -3.44 17.22 7.64
CA THR A 476 -4.48 17.72 8.57
C THR A 476 -5.54 18.62 7.93
N SER A 477 -5.44 18.93 6.63
CA SER A 477 -6.41 19.79 5.96
C SER A 477 -6.54 19.50 4.46
N GLU A 478 -7.69 19.85 3.89
CA GLU A 478 -7.91 19.79 2.44
C GLU A 478 -6.90 20.64 1.67
N ALA A 479 -6.53 21.81 2.20
CA ALA A 479 -5.56 22.69 1.54
C ALA A 479 -4.21 22.00 1.33
N GLN A 480 -3.75 21.22 2.32
CA GLN A 480 -2.53 20.43 2.20
C GLN A 480 -2.69 19.32 1.14
N ALA A 481 -3.78 18.56 1.18
CA ALA A 481 -4.04 17.50 0.20
C ALA A 481 -4.12 18.07 -1.23
N ARG A 482 -4.79 19.21 -1.42
CA ARG A 482 -4.86 19.91 -2.71
C ARG A 482 -3.49 20.39 -3.19
N ALA A 483 -2.63 20.88 -2.30
CA ALA A 483 -1.27 21.28 -2.66
C ALA A 483 -0.41 20.12 -3.13
N LEU A 484 -0.63 18.91 -2.57
CA LEU A 484 0.06 17.68 -2.98
C LEU A 484 -0.46 17.13 -4.32
N TYR A 485 -1.74 17.37 -4.65
CA TYR A 485 -2.41 16.85 -5.85
C TYR A 485 -3.16 17.97 -6.60
N PRO A 486 -2.46 19.02 -7.07
CA PRO A 486 -3.10 20.24 -7.58
C PRO A 486 -4.05 20.01 -8.76
N ASP A 487 -3.71 19.07 -9.65
CA ASP A 487 -4.45 18.80 -10.89
C ASP A 487 -5.53 17.72 -10.73
N THR A 488 -5.46 16.91 -9.65
CA THR A 488 -6.29 15.71 -9.54
C THR A 488 -7.15 15.65 -8.29
N TRP A 489 -6.85 16.43 -7.26
CA TRP A 489 -7.61 16.42 -6.01
C TRP A 489 -9.11 16.70 -6.20
N ASP A 490 -9.46 17.74 -6.96
CA ASP A 490 -10.86 18.09 -7.20
C ASP A 490 -11.60 17.06 -8.06
N ARG A 491 -10.89 16.41 -9.00
CA ARG A 491 -11.44 15.31 -9.79
C ARG A 491 -11.75 14.12 -8.88
N TRP A 492 -10.81 13.75 -8.01
CA TRP A 492 -11.01 12.68 -7.01
C TRP A 492 -12.17 13.01 -6.07
N LYS A 493 -12.21 14.22 -5.53
CA LYS A 493 -13.28 14.68 -4.62
C LYS A 493 -14.65 14.71 -5.29
N THR A 494 -14.71 14.96 -6.58
CA THR A 494 -15.94 14.87 -7.38
C THR A 494 -16.46 13.43 -7.40
N GLN A 495 -15.57 12.45 -7.65
CA GLN A 495 -15.97 11.05 -7.64
C GLN A 495 -16.28 10.54 -6.21
N TYR A 496 -15.53 10.99 -5.21
CA TYR A 496 -15.86 10.72 -3.81
C TYR A 496 -17.29 11.14 -3.48
N ARG A 497 -17.72 12.34 -3.87
CA ARG A 497 -19.09 12.81 -3.67
C ARG A 497 -20.12 12.09 -4.54
N ARG A 498 -19.75 11.68 -5.74
CA ARG A 498 -20.60 10.91 -6.65
C ARG A 498 -20.99 9.54 -6.06
N PHE A 499 -20.04 8.85 -5.42
CA PHE A 499 -20.23 7.50 -4.91
C PHE A 499 -20.59 7.45 -3.42
N ASN A 500 -20.39 8.54 -2.68
CA ASN A 500 -20.64 8.66 -1.24
C ASN A 500 -21.63 9.79 -0.93
N VAL A 501 -22.80 9.77 -1.58
CA VAL A 501 -23.80 10.86 -1.57
C VAL A 501 -24.29 11.20 -0.17
N SER A 502 -24.52 10.20 0.67
CA SER A 502 -25.02 10.36 2.05
C SER A 502 -23.93 10.26 3.12
N GLY A 503 -22.67 10.24 2.74
CA GLY A 503 -21.55 10.17 3.68
C GLY A 503 -21.42 8.83 4.40
N THR A 504 -21.91 7.74 3.78
CA THR A 504 -21.78 6.38 4.33
C THR A 504 -20.32 5.96 4.46
N PHE A 505 -19.46 6.39 3.55
CA PHE A 505 -18.03 6.04 3.54
C PHE A 505 -17.13 7.17 4.04
N ASP A 506 -17.68 8.17 4.73
CA ASP A 506 -16.88 9.12 5.49
C ASP A 506 -16.09 8.40 6.58
N GLY A 507 -14.91 8.90 6.90
CA GLY A 507 -14.03 8.32 7.90
C GLY A 507 -13.22 9.39 8.62
N LYS A 508 -12.37 8.99 9.57
CA LYS A 508 -11.55 9.91 10.34
C LYS A 508 -10.64 10.77 9.45
N VAL A 509 -10.10 10.20 8.37
CA VAL A 509 -9.27 10.96 7.42
C VAL A 509 -10.09 12.02 6.70
N THR A 510 -11.30 11.71 6.20
CA THR A 510 -12.14 12.69 5.51
C THR A 510 -12.65 13.78 6.46
N ASP A 511 -12.88 13.47 7.74
CA ASP A 511 -13.18 14.46 8.78
C ASP A 511 -12.00 15.39 9.02
N ARG A 512 -10.80 14.82 9.22
CA ARG A 512 -9.56 15.57 9.46
C ARG A 512 -9.21 16.49 8.28
N LEU A 513 -9.47 16.05 7.06
CA LEU A 513 -9.28 16.89 5.87
C LEU A 513 -10.40 17.93 5.68
N GLY A 514 -11.51 17.83 6.39
CA GLY A 514 -12.65 18.73 6.26
C GLY A 514 -13.48 18.53 5.00
N ILE A 515 -13.44 17.32 4.41
CA ILE A 515 -14.15 17.01 3.15
C ILE A 515 -15.36 16.09 3.33
N SER A 516 -15.57 15.53 4.53
CA SER A 516 -16.69 14.64 4.82
C SER A 516 -18.03 15.23 4.35
N VAL A 517 -18.87 14.38 3.76
CA VAL A 517 -20.24 14.75 3.35
C VAL A 517 -21.08 15.00 4.59
N ARG A 518 -20.88 14.22 5.64
CA ARG A 518 -21.47 14.42 6.97
C ARG A 518 -20.37 14.55 8.03
N PRO A 519 -19.81 15.77 8.24
CA PRO A 519 -18.82 16.00 9.30
C PRO A 519 -19.36 15.64 10.69
N ARG A 520 -18.51 15.11 11.56
CA ARG A 520 -18.82 14.76 12.96
C ARG A 520 -17.79 15.34 13.91
#